data_3c4bdbb83dfc9b95df785739fa07073a
#
_entry.id   3c4bdbb83dfc9b95df785739fa07073a
#
_cell.length_a   1.000
_cell.length_b   1.000
_cell.length_c   1.000
_cell.angle_alpha   90.00
_cell.angle_beta   90.00
_cell.angle_gamma   90.00
#
_symmetry.space_group_name_H-M   'P 1'
#
loop_
_entity.id
_entity.type
_entity.pdbx_description
1 polymer ?
#
loop_
_entity_poly.entity_id
_entity_poly.type
_entity_poly.pdbx_seq_one_letter_code
_entity_poly.pdbx_strand_id
1 'polypeptide(L)'
;MIANYHTHTTRCNHAVGLEREYVENALTMGLKILGFSDHTPYIFPGDYYSHFRMKLDQLGDYVESVLSLRKEYAGRIEIPLGLELEFYPKLLPQLLPILRDLPIDYLIMGQPFIGNEIDEPYSGWPTEDNRILERYVDQTIEGMYSGLFTYFAHPDLIHFLGDDKVYRQQMRRLCQAAKNCNMPLEVNLLGMMEGRIYPNRLFWELAAEEGCSVVLGRDAHAPKHILDIKTETRCLELVRNFDLNLLETVPLKSI
;
A
#
# COMPACT_ATOMS: atom_id res chain seq x y z
N MET A 1 -11.42 -11.71 6.43
CA MET A 1 -11.31 -10.26 6.02
C MET A 1 -12.67 -9.77 5.55
N ILE A 2 -13.10 -8.57 5.98
CA ILE A 2 -14.35 -7.94 5.50
C ILE A 2 -14.10 -6.76 4.56
N ALA A 3 -12.92 -6.17 4.59
CA ALA A 3 -12.51 -5.05 3.75
C ALA A 3 -11.14 -5.30 3.14
N ASN A 4 -10.96 -4.91 1.88
CA ASN A 4 -9.67 -4.81 1.23
C ASN A 4 -9.59 -3.45 0.54
N TYR A 5 -8.51 -2.71 0.78
CA TYR A 5 -8.31 -1.37 0.21
C TYR A 5 -7.12 -1.32 -0.77
N HIS A 6 -6.47 -2.47 -1.05
CA HIS A 6 -5.28 -2.56 -1.89
C HIS A 6 -5.56 -3.46 -3.09
N THR A 7 -5.95 -2.83 -4.20
CA THR A 7 -6.30 -3.50 -5.47
C THR A 7 -5.88 -2.66 -6.65
N HIS A 8 -5.15 -3.26 -7.58
CA HIS A 8 -4.65 -2.63 -8.80
C HIS A 8 -5.52 -2.91 -10.00
N THR A 9 -5.32 -2.15 -11.07
CA THR A 9 -5.97 -2.31 -12.36
C THR A 9 -4.93 -2.49 -13.46
N THR A 10 -5.36 -2.87 -14.66
CA THR A 10 -4.46 -3.06 -15.81
C THR A 10 -3.67 -1.81 -16.19
N ARG A 11 -4.06 -0.62 -15.65
CA ARG A 11 -3.38 0.66 -15.94
C ARG A 11 -1.99 0.74 -15.33
N CYS A 12 -1.70 -0.02 -14.26
CA CYS A 12 -0.34 -0.13 -13.73
C CYS A 12 0.61 -0.97 -14.60
N ASN A 13 0.13 -1.51 -15.71
CA ASN A 13 0.88 -2.31 -16.70
C ASN A 13 1.36 -3.70 -16.21
N HIS A 14 1.05 -4.11 -15.00
CA HIS A 14 1.43 -5.42 -14.45
C HIS A 14 0.30 -6.13 -13.69
N ALA A 15 -0.88 -5.51 -13.55
CA ALA A 15 -2.10 -6.20 -13.16
C ALA A 15 -2.88 -6.68 -14.38
N VAL A 16 -3.73 -7.68 -14.19
CA VAL A 16 -4.54 -8.31 -15.25
C VAL A 16 -6.00 -8.44 -14.82
N GLY A 17 -6.90 -8.60 -15.80
CA GLY A 17 -8.33 -8.78 -15.58
C GLY A 17 -9.10 -7.46 -15.57
N LEU A 18 -10.43 -7.57 -15.62
CA LEU A 18 -11.31 -6.41 -15.56
C LEU A 18 -11.65 -6.08 -14.11
N GLU A 19 -11.80 -4.81 -13.76
CA GLU A 19 -12.16 -4.36 -12.41
C GLU A 19 -13.43 -5.04 -11.91
N ARG A 20 -14.39 -5.30 -12.80
CA ARG A 20 -15.61 -6.06 -12.50
C ARG A 20 -15.34 -7.46 -11.95
N GLU A 21 -14.33 -8.16 -12.48
CA GLU A 21 -13.99 -9.53 -12.02
C GLU A 21 -13.48 -9.51 -10.58
N TYR A 22 -12.76 -8.45 -10.17
CA TYR A 22 -12.35 -8.26 -8.76
C TYR A 22 -13.56 -8.03 -7.87
N VAL A 23 -14.54 -7.21 -8.31
CA VAL A 23 -15.76 -6.94 -7.54
C VAL A 23 -16.60 -8.21 -7.35
N GLU A 24 -16.81 -8.99 -8.42
CA GLU A 24 -17.57 -10.24 -8.33
C GLU A 24 -16.88 -11.29 -7.44
N ASN A 25 -15.55 -11.35 -7.50
CA ASN A 25 -14.78 -12.22 -6.61
C ASN A 25 -14.86 -11.73 -5.15
N ALA A 26 -14.84 -10.42 -4.91
CA ALA A 26 -15.00 -9.84 -3.57
C ALA A 26 -16.38 -10.18 -2.98
N LEU A 27 -17.43 -10.08 -3.77
CA LEU A 27 -18.79 -10.51 -3.37
C LEU A 27 -18.83 -12.01 -3.05
N THR A 28 -18.18 -12.84 -3.87
CA THR A 28 -18.08 -14.29 -3.64
C THR A 28 -17.38 -14.60 -2.32
N MET A 29 -16.35 -13.82 -1.97
CA MET A 29 -15.63 -13.92 -0.70
C MET A 29 -16.37 -13.31 0.50
N GLY A 30 -17.50 -12.64 0.26
CA GLY A 30 -18.28 -11.98 1.31
C GLY A 30 -17.67 -10.68 1.83
N LEU A 31 -16.73 -10.07 1.08
CA LEU A 31 -16.23 -8.75 1.40
C LEU A 31 -17.37 -7.73 1.40
N LYS A 32 -17.26 -6.76 2.30
CA LYS A 32 -18.18 -5.61 2.40
C LYS A 32 -17.61 -4.37 1.73
N ILE A 33 -16.26 -4.30 1.66
CA ILE A 33 -15.53 -3.18 1.08
C ILE A 33 -14.45 -3.73 0.15
N LEU A 34 -14.42 -3.24 -1.10
CA LEU A 34 -13.34 -3.45 -2.05
C LEU A 34 -12.88 -2.10 -2.60
N GLY A 35 -11.81 -1.55 -2.05
CA GLY A 35 -11.18 -0.34 -2.54
C GLY A 35 -10.23 -0.64 -3.70
N PHE A 36 -10.27 0.21 -4.73
CA PHE A 36 -9.23 0.27 -5.76
C PHE A 36 -8.22 1.32 -5.38
N SER A 37 -6.93 1.01 -5.51
CA SER A 37 -5.81 1.88 -5.16
C SER A 37 -4.63 1.67 -6.11
N ASP A 38 -4.88 1.86 -7.40
CA ASP A 38 -3.85 1.65 -8.40
C ASP A 38 -2.69 2.65 -8.24
N HIS A 39 -1.52 2.33 -8.78
CA HIS A 39 -0.33 3.16 -8.68
C HIS A 39 -0.54 4.55 -9.28
N THR A 40 -0.32 5.56 -8.47
CA THR A 40 -0.55 6.96 -8.83
C THR A 40 0.37 7.42 -9.97
N PRO A 41 -0.13 8.10 -11.00
CA PRO A 41 0.71 8.69 -12.04
C PRO A 41 1.50 9.88 -11.49
N TYR A 42 2.83 9.79 -11.51
CA TYR A 42 3.69 10.91 -11.16
C TYR A 42 4.08 11.74 -12.38
N ILE A 43 4.33 13.03 -12.17
CA ILE A 43 4.90 13.94 -13.16
C ILE A 43 6.41 13.99 -12.90
N PHE A 44 7.14 13.18 -13.66
CA PHE A 44 8.58 13.14 -13.57
C PHE A 44 9.23 14.19 -14.48
N PRO A 45 10.44 14.69 -14.15
CA PRO A 45 11.18 15.59 -15.01
C PRO A 45 11.65 14.89 -16.30
N GLY A 46 11.74 15.65 -17.40
CA GLY A 46 12.16 15.13 -18.71
C GLY A 46 11.17 14.15 -19.31
N ASP A 47 11.68 13.15 -20.04
CA ASP A 47 10.89 12.14 -20.75
C ASP A 47 10.77 10.83 -19.95
N TYR A 48 11.12 10.83 -18.66
CA TYR A 48 11.03 9.63 -17.85
C TYR A 48 9.57 9.20 -17.65
N TYR A 49 9.31 7.92 -17.88
CA TYR A 49 8.04 7.27 -17.61
C TYR A 49 8.26 5.98 -16.79
N SER A 50 7.53 5.86 -15.71
CA SER A 50 7.55 4.68 -14.86
C SER A 50 6.68 3.56 -15.43
N HIS A 51 7.26 2.39 -15.65
CA HIS A 51 6.58 1.28 -16.30
C HIS A 51 5.59 0.52 -15.41
N PHE A 52 5.56 0.79 -14.12
CA PHE A 52 4.69 0.08 -13.16
C PHE A 52 3.52 0.94 -12.65
N ARG A 53 3.21 2.06 -13.30
CA ARG A 53 2.08 2.93 -12.94
C ARG A 53 1.30 3.41 -14.15
N MET A 54 0.07 3.85 -13.91
CA MET A 54 -0.71 4.48 -14.97
C MET A 54 -0.07 5.79 -15.45
N LYS A 55 -0.39 6.18 -16.67
CA LYS A 55 -0.07 7.52 -17.18
C LYS A 55 -1.06 8.55 -16.66
N LEU A 56 -0.65 9.82 -16.64
CA LEU A 56 -1.51 10.90 -16.16
C LEU A 56 -2.81 11.04 -16.98
N ASP A 57 -2.75 10.80 -18.28
CA ASP A 57 -3.91 10.84 -19.18
C ASP A 57 -4.89 9.67 -18.97
N GLN A 58 -4.48 8.59 -18.28
CA GLN A 58 -5.34 7.47 -17.89
C GLN A 58 -6.07 7.68 -16.57
N LEU A 59 -5.69 8.70 -15.78
CA LEU A 59 -6.25 8.93 -14.45
C LEU A 59 -7.76 9.21 -14.49
N GLY A 60 -8.23 9.98 -15.48
CA GLY A 60 -9.66 10.23 -15.68
C GLY A 60 -10.46 8.96 -15.97
N ASP A 61 -9.95 8.10 -16.85
CA ASP A 61 -10.56 6.82 -17.19
C ASP A 61 -10.57 5.85 -15.97
N TYR A 62 -9.52 5.84 -15.16
CA TYR A 62 -9.48 5.11 -13.89
C TYR A 62 -10.60 5.54 -12.94
N VAL A 63 -10.72 6.85 -12.72
CA VAL A 63 -11.76 7.43 -11.84
C VAL A 63 -13.15 7.06 -12.34
N GLU A 64 -13.43 7.24 -13.63
CA GLU A 64 -14.73 6.94 -14.23
C GLU A 64 -15.08 5.45 -14.11
N SER A 65 -14.12 4.56 -14.37
CA SER A 65 -14.30 3.11 -14.25
C SER A 65 -14.71 2.70 -12.84
N VAL A 66 -13.97 3.15 -11.81
CA VAL A 66 -14.27 2.80 -10.41
C VAL A 66 -15.60 3.39 -9.95
N LEU A 67 -15.91 4.65 -10.30
CA LEU A 67 -17.18 5.29 -9.96
C LEU A 67 -18.38 4.61 -10.65
N SER A 68 -18.20 4.13 -11.88
CA SER A 68 -19.24 3.36 -12.58
C SER A 68 -19.54 2.05 -11.85
N LEU A 69 -18.52 1.31 -11.42
CA LEU A 69 -18.69 0.09 -10.61
C LEU A 69 -19.32 0.40 -9.26
N ARG A 70 -18.90 1.45 -8.57
CA ARG A 70 -19.52 1.90 -7.31
C ARG A 70 -21.02 2.10 -7.47
N LYS A 71 -21.45 2.76 -8.56
CA LYS A 71 -22.88 2.97 -8.86
C LYS A 71 -23.60 1.67 -9.18
N GLU A 72 -23.00 0.81 -9.99
CA GLU A 72 -23.60 -0.46 -10.41
C GLU A 72 -23.79 -1.43 -9.23
N TYR A 73 -22.83 -1.49 -8.32
CA TYR A 73 -22.85 -2.41 -7.18
C TYR A 73 -23.39 -1.79 -5.89
N ALA A 74 -23.99 -0.60 -5.97
CA ALA A 74 -24.56 0.10 -4.82
C ALA A 74 -25.51 -0.80 -4.00
N GLY A 75 -25.32 -0.83 -2.69
CA GLY A 75 -26.09 -1.67 -1.77
C GLY A 75 -25.64 -3.15 -1.70
N ARG A 76 -24.70 -3.58 -2.54
CA ARG A 76 -24.11 -4.94 -2.52
C ARG A 76 -22.72 -4.95 -1.87
N ILE A 77 -21.88 -3.99 -2.23
CA ILE A 77 -20.53 -3.82 -1.72
C ILE A 77 -20.14 -2.34 -1.82
N GLU A 78 -19.35 -1.86 -0.87
CA GLU A 78 -18.75 -0.52 -0.95
C GLU A 78 -17.48 -0.57 -1.81
N ILE A 79 -17.35 0.41 -2.72
CA ILE A 79 -16.19 0.50 -3.64
C ILE A 79 -15.57 1.89 -3.50
N PRO A 80 -14.71 2.12 -2.49
CA PRO A 80 -13.97 3.36 -2.38
C PRO A 80 -12.90 3.49 -3.48
N LEU A 81 -12.74 4.72 -3.99
CA LEU A 81 -11.75 5.11 -4.98
C LEU A 81 -10.52 5.65 -4.29
N GLY A 82 -9.43 4.96 -4.40
CA GLY A 82 -8.15 5.36 -3.82
C GLY A 82 -7.01 5.32 -4.84
N LEU A 83 -5.82 5.60 -4.35
CA LEU A 83 -4.55 5.43 -5.08
C LEU A 83 -3.47 4.96 -4.11
N GLU A 84 -2.56 4.12 -4.59
CA GLU A 84 -1.28 3.89 -3.94
C GLU A 84 -0.30 4.97 -4.39
N LEU A 85 0.23 5.70 -3.42
CA LEU A 85 1.06 6.87 -3.64
C LEU A 85 2.34 6.76 -2.82
N GLU A 86 3.46 6.92 -3.46
CA GLU A 86 4.74 7.07 -2.80
C GLU A 86 4.91 8.47 -2.23
N PHE A 87 5.63 8.60 -1.14
CA PHE A 87 5.96 9.92 -0.62
C PHE A 87 7.24 10.44 -1.27
N TYR A 88 7.10 11.17 -2.39
CA TYR A 88 8.19 11.86 -3.09
C TYR A 88 8.05 13.38 -2.90
N PRO A 89 8.63 13.95 -1.83
CA PRO A 89 8.35 15.34 -1.42
C PRO A 89 8.64 16.37 -2.50
N LYS A 90 9.59 16.12 -3.40
CA LYS A 90 9.93 17.02 -4.52
C LYS A 90 8.91 16.99 -5.67
N LEU A 91 8.17 15.89 -5.83
CA LEU A 91 7.22 15.70 -6.93
C LEU A 91 5.76 15.94 -6.50
N LEU A 92 5.45 15.71 -5.22
CA LEU A 92 4.10 15.89 -4.67
C LEU A 92 3.47 17.27 -4.91
N PRO A 93 4.20 18.41 -4.84
CA PRO A 93 3.60 19.72 -5.06
C PRO A 93 2.95 19.92 -6.44
N GLN A 94 3.41 19.20 -7.46
CA GLN A 94 2.82 19.24 -8.81
C GLN A 94 1.62 18.30 -8.94
N LEU A 95 1.62 17.19 -8.20
CA LEU A 95 0.62 16.13 -8.31
C LEU A 95 -0.61 16.39 -7.42
N LEU A 96 -0.40 16.81 -6.17
CA LEU A 96 -1.48 16.96 -5.19
C LEU A 96 -2.64 17.87 -5.65
N PRO A 97 -2.41 19.02 -6.33
CA PRO A 97 -3.52 19.81 -6.85
C PRO A 97 -4.42 19.03 -7.81
N ILE A 98 -3.82 18.20 -8.69
CA ILE A 98 -4.56 17.38 -9.66
C ILE A 98 -5.40 16.32 -8.93
N LEU A 99 -4.83 15.66 -7.91
CA LEU A 99 -5.56 14.64 -7.16
C LEU A 99 -6.70 15.24 -6.34
N ARG A 100 -6.54 16.46 -5.79
CA ARG A 100 -7.57 17.15 -5.01
C ARG A 100 -8.79 17.58 -5.82
N ASP A 101 -8.63 17.74 -7.13
CA ASP A 101 -9.73 18.05 -8.05
C ASP A 101 -10.56 16.81 -8.42
N LEU A 102 -10.16 15.61 -7.94
CA LEU A 102 -10.81 14.34 -8.21
C LEU A 102 -11.50 13.78 -6.96
N PRO A 103 -12.56 12.99 -7.11
CA PRO A 103 -13.30 12.42 -5.98
C PRO A 103 -12.58 11.21 -5.35
N ILE A 104 -11.30 11.38 -5.01
CA ILE A 104 -10.48 10.37 -4.35
C ILE A 104 -10.89 10.26 -2.88
N ASP A 105 -11.29 9.07 -2.46
CA ASP A 105 -11.72 8.82 -1.07
C ASP A 105 -10.53 8.61 -0.13
N TYR A 106 -9.40 8.06 -0.63
CA TYR A 106 -8.24 7.73 0.20
C TYR A 106 -6.95 7.56 -0.60
N LEU A 107 -5.83 7.72 0.11
CA LEU A 107 -4.51 7.31 -0.36
C LEU A 107 -3.93 6.26 0.58
N ILE A 108 -3.25 5.26 0.03
CA ILE A 108 -2.36 4.38 0.77
C ILE A 108 -0.91 4.74 0.44
N MET A 109 -0.03 4.66 1.42
CA MET A 109 1.39 4.97 1.22
C MET A 109 2.13 3.70 0.82
N GLY A 110 2.67 3.64 -0.41
CA GLY A 110 3.71 2.70 -0.79
C GLY A 110 5.07 3.40 -0.75
N GLN A 111 6.17 2.69 -0.50
CA GLN A 111 7.50 3.29 -0.57
C GLN A 111 8.52 2.34 -1.19
N PRO A 112 8.34 2.00 -2.49
CA PRO A 112 9.26 1.09 -3.17
C PRO A 112 10.63 1.72 -3.50
N PHE A 113 10.74 3.05 -3.55
CA PHE A 113 11.98 3.75 -3.86
C PHE A 113 12.32 4.80 -2.80
N ILE A 114 13.61 4.98 -2.53
CA ILE A 114 14.14 6.02 -1.65
C ILE A 114 14.39 7.27 -2.49
N GLY A 115 13.95 8.44 -2.03
CA GLY A 115 14.05 9.68 -2.83
C GLY A 115 12.99 9.76 -3.91
N ASN A 116 13.20 9.06 -5.01
CA ASN A 116 12.26 8.78 -6.10
C ASN A 116 12.83 7.67 -7.00
N GLU A 117 12.09 7.26 -8.01
CA GLU A 117 12.45 6.13 -8.87
C GLU A 117 13.44 6.43 -10.03
N ILE A 118 13.85 7.69 -10.22
CA ILE A 118 14.78 8.04 -11.31
C ILE A 118 16.23 7.77 -10.92
N ASP A 119 16.60 8.22 -9.73
CA ASP A 119 18.02 8.32 -9.33
C ASP A 119 18.39 7.41 -8.15
N GLU A 120 17.39 6.70 -7.58
CA GLU A 120 17.56 6.03 -6.31
C GLU A 120 17.24 4.54 -6.37
N PRO A 121 17.84 3.72 -5.49
CA PRO A 121 17.65 2.29 -5.54
C PRO A 121 16.21 1.89 -5.15
N TYR A 122 15.73 0.82 -5.78
CA TYR A 122 14.55 0.11 -5.32
C TYR A 122 14.80 -0.50 -3.93
N SER A 123 13.92 -0.20 -2.97
CA SER A 123 14.06 -0.65 -1.57
C SER A 123 14.09 -2.18 -1.40
N GLY A 124 13.47 -2.91 -2.35
CA GLY A 124 13.49 -4.38 -2.36
C GLY A 124 14.79 -4.99 -2.86
N TRP A 125 15.78 -4.22 -3.33
CA TRP A 125 17.10 -4.74 -3.63
C TRP A 125 17.91 -4.97 -2.34
N PRO A 126 18.69 -6.07 -2.26
CA PRO A 126 19.46 -6.36 -1.07
C PRO A 126 20.53 -5.28 -0.81
N THR A 127 20.60 -4.81 0.43
CA THR A 127 21.59 -3.82 0.87
C THR A 127 22.07 -4.10 2.29
N GLU A 128 23.35 -3.84 2.55
CA GLU A 128 23.94 -3.80 3.90
C GLU A 128 24.26 -2.35 4.33
N ASP A 129 23.98 -1.35 3.47
CA ASP A 129 24.28 0.05 3.77
C ASP A 129 23.24 0.63 4.75
N ASN A 130 23.70 0.91 5.97
CA ASN A 130 22.87 1.50 7.02
C ASN A 130 22.23 2.84 6.61
N ARG A 131 22.90 3.62 5.73
CA ARG A 131 22.37 4.90 5.25
C ARG A 131 21.14 4.72 4.35
N ILE A 132 21.08 3.62 3.60
CA ILE A 132 19.92 3.27 2.78
C ILE A 132 18.71 2.98 3.68
N LEU A 133 18.90 2.16 4.71
CA LEU A 133 17.86 1.86 5.69
C LEU A 133 17.40 3.13 6.43
N GLU A 134 18.35 3.97 6.87
CA GLU A 134 18.04 5.22 7.55
C GLU A 134 17.21 6.17 6.66
N ARG A 135 17.61 6.36 5.42
CA ARG A 135 16.88 7.19 4.44
C ARG A 135 15.48 6.65 4.15
N TYR A 136 15.34 5.32 4.02
CA TYR A 136 14.02 4.69 3.89
C TYR A 136 13.11 5.06 5.06
N VAL A 137 13.61 4.85 6.28
CA VAL A 137 12.85 5.14 7.50
C VAL A 137 12.54 6.63 7.64
N ASP A 138 13.50 7.52 7.40
CA ASP A 138 13.29 8.96 7.49
C ASP A 138 12.21 9.45 6.51
N GLN A 139 12.28 9.02 5.25
CA GLN A 139 11.30 9.39 4.23
C GLN A 139 9.90 8.83 4.53
N THR A 140 9.81 7.59 5.00
CA THR A 140 8.52 7.00 5.38
C THR A 140 7.92 7.71 6.59
N ILE A 141 8.72 8.09 7.58
CA ILE A 141 8.28 8.88 8.74
C ILE A 141 7.76 10.26 8.29
N GLU A 142 8.48 10.94 7.39
CA GLU A 142 8.02 12.22 6.82
C GLU A 142 6.67 12.05 6.11
N GLY A 143 6.52 10.97 5.31
CA GLY A 143 5.26 10.62 4.66
C GLY A 143 4.13 10.39 5.65
N MET A 144 4.36 9.67 6.74
CA MET A 144 3.37 9.46 7.79
C MET A 144 2.88 10.75 8.42
N TYR A 145 3.80 11.68 8.72
CA TYR A 145 3.47 12.98 9.32
C TYR A 145 2.85 13.98 8.34
N SER A 146 2.87 13.71 7.03
CA SER A 146 2.20 14.54 6.03
C SER A 146 0.67 14.59 6.20
N GLY A 147 0.09 13.58 6.85
CA GLY A 147 -1.34 13.45 7.06
C GLY A 147 -2.14 13.01 5.83
N LEU A 148 -1.49 12.75 4.70
CA LEU A 148 -2.13 12.40 3.42
C LEU A 148 -2.71 10.98 3.39
N PHE A 149 -2.11 10.03 4.12
CA PHE A 149 -2.34 8.61 3.92
C PHE A 149 -3.28 7.99 4.95
N THR A 150 -4.07 7.03 4.51
CA THR A 150 -4.96 6.22 5.35
C THR A 150 -4.18 5.15 6.11
N TYR A 151 -3.26 4.45 5.44
CA TYR A 151 -2.35 3.49 6.05
C TYR A 151 -1.08 3.30 5.20
N PHE A 152 -0.09 2.59 5.74
CA PHE A 152 1.17 2.30 5.07
C PHE A 152 1.17 0.87 4.53
N ALA A 153 1.19 0.72 3.21
CA ALA A 153 1.25 -0.54 2.47
C ALA A 153 2.67 -1.14 2.56
N HIS A 154 2.74 -2.47 2.74
CA HIS A 154 4.01 -3.24 2.81
C HIS A 154 5.17 -2.46 3.46
N PRO A 155 5.05 -2.04 4.74
CA PRO A 155 6.02 -1.16 5.41
C PRO A 155 7.41 -1.78 5.60
N ASP A 156 7.50 -3.08 5.47
CA ASP A 156 8.68 -3.92 5.63
C ASP A 156 9.31 -4.37 4.29
N LEU A 157 9.03 -3.59 3.22
CA LEU A 157 9.53 -3.86 1.86
C LEU A 157 11.06 -3.71 1.76
N ILE A 158 11.71 -2.92 2.63
CA ILE A 158 13.17 -2.71 2.58
C ILE A 158 13.95 -4.01 2.80
N HIS A 159 14.80 -4.37 1.82
CA HIS A 159 15.63 -5.59 1.85
C HIS A 159 16.98 -5.31 2.49
N PHE A 160 17.00 -5.16 3.80
CA PHE A 160 18.23 -4.91 4.55
C PHE A 160 18.85 -6.22 5.04
N LEU A 161 20.15 -6.44 4.72
CA LEU A 161 20.94 -7.62 5.09
C LEU A 161 22.07 -7.30 6.08
N GLY A 162 22.12 -6.09 6.61
CA GLY A 162 23.12 -5.67 7.59
C GLY A 162 22.79 -6.15 9.02
N ASP A 163 23.36 -5.48 10.01
CA ASP A 163 23.20 -5.85 11.44
C ASP A 163 21.75 -5.72 11.91
N ASP A 164 21.20 -6.80 12.47
CA ASP A 164 19.85 -6.85 13.02
C ASP A 164 19.58 -5.78 14.10
N LYS A 165 20.61 -5.36 14.85
CA LYS A 165 20.45 -4.29 15.85
C LYS A 165 20.17 -2.96 15.19
N VAL A 166 20.86 -2.67 14.07
CA VAL A 166 20.62 -1.45 13.27
C VAL A 166 19.23 -1.50 12.66
N TYR A 167 18.84 -2.66 12.07
CA TYR A 167 17.49 -2.85 11.56
C TYR A 167 16.43 -2.60 12.64
N ARG A 168 16.55 -3.25 13.79
CA ARG A 168 15.62 -3.07 14.92
C ARG A 168 15.55 -1.63 15.39
N GLN A 169 16.68 -0.94 15.47
CA GLN A 169 16.72 0.45 15.88
C GLN A 169 15.95 1.35 14.90
N GLN A 170 16.19 1.20 13.60
CA GLN A 170 15.58 2.04 12.57
C GLN A 170 14.10 1.72 12.39
N MET A 171 13.74 0.43 12.25
CA MET A 171 12.35 0.04 12.06
C MET A 171 11.48 0.31 13.29
N ARG A 172 12.05 0.31 14.50
CA ARG A 172 11.35 0.75 15.72
C ARG A 172 10.95 2.23 15.62
N ARG A 173 11.80 3.11 15.08
CA ARG A 173 11.46 4.52 14.81
C ARG A 173 10.23 4.62 13.89
N LEU A 174 10.21 3.81 12.85
CA LEU A 174 9.08 3.74 11.91
C LEU A 174 7.79 3.29 12.63
N CYS A 175 7.84 2.22 13.41
CA CYS A 175 6.69 1.72 14.19
C CYS A 175 6.18 2.78 15.18
N GLN A 176 7.08 3.47 15.89
CA GLN A 176 6.74 4.56 16.80
C GLN A 176 6.06 5.72 16.08
N ALA A 177 6.55 6.11 14.90
CA ALA A 177 5.92 7.14 14.09
C ALA A 177 4.51 6.71 13.63
N ALA A 178 4.35 5.48 13.15
CA ALA A 178 3.06 4.92 12.76
C ALA A 178 2.07 4.96 13.94
N LYS A 179 2.51 4.54 15.13
CA LYS A 179 1.71 4.60 16.36
C LYS A 179 1.30 6.04 16.70
N ASN A 180 2.25 6.98 16.67
CA ASN A 180 2.00 8.38 17.01
C ASN A 180 1.04 9.07 16.03
N CYS A 181 1.07 8.69 14.75
CA CYS A 181 0.15 9.18 13.71
C CYS A 181 -1.19 8.44 13.68
N ASN A 182 -1.38 7.40 14.48
CA ASN A 182 -2.48 6.43 14.36
C ASN A 182 -2.61 5.89 12.92
N MET A 183 -1.47 5.61 12.27
CA MET A 183 -1.42 5.06 10.92
C MET A 183 -1.29 3.54 10.98
N PRO A 184 -2.29 2.78 10.51
CA PRO A 184 -2.18 1.32 10.43
C PRO A 184 -1.06 0.89 9.48
N LEU A 185 -0.46 -0.26 9.77
CA LEU A 185 0.56 -0.91 8.94
C LEU A 185 -0.06 -2.11 8.23
N GLU A 186 0.24 -2.28 6.95
CA GLU A 186 -0.34 -3.38 6.17
C GLU A 186 0.46 -4.66 6.28
N VAL A 187 -0.19 -5.73 6.71
CA VAL A 187 0.28 -7.10 6.46
C VAL A 187 -0.13 -7.47 5.03
N ASN A 188 0.84 -7.53 4.14
CA ASN A 188 0.61 -7.64 2.71
C ASN A 188 0.48 -9.10 2.26
N LEU A 189 -0.65 -9.43 1.60
CA LEU A 189 -0.94 -10.77 1.15
C LEU A 189 -0.13 -11.14 -0.10
N LEU A 190 0.09 -10.21 -1.03
CA LEU A 190 0.87 -10.49 -2.24
C LEU A 190 2.30 -10.89 -1.89
N GLY A 191 2.94 -10.17 -0.97
CA GLY A 191 4.27 -10.52 -0.49
C GLY A 191 4.32 -11.92 0.13
N MET A 192 3.33 -12.26 0.96
CA MET A 192 3.20 -13.61 1.55
C MET A 192 2.94 -14.69 0.48
N MET A 193 2.11 -14.41 -0.52
CA MET A 193 1.74 -15.34 -1.60
C MET A 193 2.95 -15.67 -2.48
N GLU A 194 3.70 -14.66 -2.87
CA GLU A 194 4.85 -14.79 -3.76
C GLU A 194 6.15 -15.15 -3.04
N GLY A 195 6.14 -15.20 -1.70
CA GLY A 195 7.35 -15.48 -0.92
C GLY A 195 8.40 -14.39 -1.04
N ARG A 196 7.96 -13.13 -1.12
CA ARG A 196 8.83 -11.95 -1.11
C ARG A 196 9.54 -11.83 0.24
N ILE A 197 10.42 -10.85 0.37
CA ILE A 197 11.11 -10.53 1.63
C ILE A 197 10.19 -10.02 2.73
N TYR A 198 8.95 -9.70 2.39
CA TYR A 198 7.88 -9.31 3.30
C TYR A 198 6.67 -10.26 3.18
N PRO A 199 5.92 -10.49 4.25
CA PRO A 199 6.08 -9.94 5.60
C PRO A 199 7.35 -10.41 6.32
N ASN A 200 8.13 -9.46 6.86
CA ASN A 200 9.36 -9.71 7.60
C ASN A 200 9.07 -9.94 9.09
N ARG A 201 9.43 -11.12 9.60
CA ARG A 201 9.15 -11.49 10.99
C ARG A 201 9.70 -10.48 12.01
N LEU A 202 10.92 -10.00 11.80
CA LEU A 202 11.58 -9.08 12.73
C LEU A 202 10.86 -7.73 12.81
N PHE A 203 10.32 -7.26 11.68
CA PHE A 203 9.50 -6.06 11.64
C PHE A 203 8.20 -6.22 12.43
N TRP A 204 7.50 -7.36 12.27
CA TRP A 204 6.22 -7.57 12.92
C TRP A 204 6.35 -7.83 14.43
N GLU A 205 7.50 -8.36 14.89
CA GLU A 205 7.86 -8.36 16.33
C GLU A 205 7.91 -6.92 16.87
N LEU A 206 8.58 -6.00 16.17
CA LEU A 206 8.68 -4.59 16.56
C LEU A 206 7.33 -3.88 16.53
N ALA A 207 6.53 -4.11 15.49
CA ALA A 207 5.20 -3.53 15.37
C ALA A 207 4.28 -3.93 16.54
N ALA A 208 4.39 -5.20 16.99
CA ALA A 208 3.69 -5.70 18.16
C ALA A 208 4.19 -5.03 19.46
N GLU A 209 5.52 -4.98 19.67
CA GLU A 209 6.13 -4.34 20.84
C GLU A 209 5.71 -2.86 20.97
N GLU A 210 5.62 -2.13 19.86
CA GLU A 210 5.19 -0.72 19.85
C GLU A 210 3.66 -0.57 19.88
N GLY A 211 2.89 -1.69 19.77
CA GLY A 211 1.43 -1.68 19.78
C GLY A 211 0.82 -0.97 18.56
N CYS A 212 1.39 -1.20 17.38
CA CYS A 212 0.86 -0.69 16.13
C CYS A 212 -0.47 -1.35 15.77
N SER A 213 -1.40 -0.58 15.20
CA SER A 213 -2.57 -1.15 14.54
C SER A 213 -2.18 -1.67 13.16
N VAL A 214 -2.81 -2.77 12.73
CA VAL A 214 -2.54 -3.37 11.43
C VAL A 214 -3.80 -3.59 10.63
N VAL A 215 -3.65 -3.66 9.31
CA VAL A 215 -4.69 -4.06 8.36
C VAL A 215 -4.16 -5.17 7.47
N LEU A 216 -5.05 -5.95 6.87
CA LEU A 216 -4.68 -6.85 5.79
C LEU A 216 -4.93 -6.16 4.45
N GLY A 217 -3.95 -6.20 3.55
CA GLY A 217 -4.10 -5.75 2.16
C GLY A 217 -3.77 -6.88 1.20
N ARG A 218 -4.67 -7.11 0.23
CA ARG A 218 -4.44 -8.18 -0.78
C ARG A 218 -3.38 -7.80 -1.79
N ASP A 219 -3.22 -6.49 -2.06
CA ASP A 219 -2.32 -6.00 -3.11
C ASP A 219 -2.58 -6.74 -4.43
N ALA A 220 -3.89 -6.77 -4.78
CA ALA A 220 -4.39 -7.68 -5.79
C ALA A 220 -4.09 -7.19 -7.20
N HIS A 221 -3.27 -7.93 -7.94
CA HIS A 221 -2.89 -7.69 -9.33
C HIS A 221 -3.55 -8.67 -10.31
N ALA A 222 -4.41 -9.55 -9.83
CA ALA A 222 -5.26 -10.42 -10.63
C ALA A 222 -6.56 -10.73 -9.88
N PRO A 223 -7.71 -10.92 -10.56
CA PRO A 223 -8.98 -11.22 -9.90
C PRO A 223 -8.90 -12.42 -8.96
N LYS A 224 -8.12 -13.46 -9.33
CA LYS A 224 -7.89 -14.66 -8.50
C LYS A 224 -7.22 -14.35 -7.14
N HIS A 225 -6.47 -13.25 -7.00
CA HIS A 225 -5.85 -12.86 -5.73
C HIS A 225 -6.90 -12.50 -4.68
N ILE A 226 -8.08 -12.04 -5.10
CA ILE A 226 -9.21 -11.80 -4.21
C ILE A 226 -9.73 -13.10 -3.56
N LEU A 227 -9.63 -14.22 -4.27
CA LEU A 227 -10.12 -15.54 -3.83
C LEU A 227 -9.12 -16.32 -2.97
N ASP A 228 -7.91 -15.80 -2.72
CA ASP A 228 -6.84 -16.55 -2.04
C ASP A 228 -7.05 -16.61 -0.51
N ILE A 229 -7.89 -17.56 -0.10
CA ILE A 229 -8.15 -17.87 1.31
C ILE A 229 -6.90 -18.44 2.00
N LYS A 230 -6.06 -19.20 1.27
CA LYS A 230 -4.87 -19.84 1.85
C LYS A 230 -3.87 -18.81 2.34
N THR A 231 -3.58 -17.80 1.52
CA THR A 231 -2.67 -16.71 1.91
C THR A 231 -3.30 -15.84 3.00
N GLU A 232 -4.60 -15.53 2.92
CA GLU A 232 -5.30 -14.81 3.98
C GLU A 232 -5.17 -15.52 5.34
N THR A 233 -5.34 -16.85 5.37
CA THR A 233 -5.18 -17.65 6.59
C THR A 233 -3.76 -17.51 7.16
N ARG A 234 -2.72 -17.59 6.32
CA ARG A 234 -1.32 -17.42 6.75
C ARG A 234 -1.05 -16.02 7.32
N CYS A 235 -1.61 -14.98 6.71
CA CYS A 235 -1.48 -13.62 7.24
C CYS A 235 -2.23 -13.46 8.58
N LEU A 236 -3.40 -14.06 8.73
CA LEU A 236 -4.13 -14.09 10.01
C LEU A 236 -3.38 -14.90 11.08
N GLU A 237 -2.66 -15.94 10.71
CA GLU A 237 -1.77 -16.67 11.63
C GLU A 237 -0.61 -15.80 12.09
N LEU A 238 0.01 -15.02 11.17
CA LEU A 238 1.04 -14.05 11.54
C LEU A 238 0.50 -13.02 12.53
N VAL A 239 -0.66 -12.43 12.25
CA VAL A 239 -1.32 -11.46 13.13
C VAL A 239 -1.53 -12.05 14.54
N ARG A 240 -2.05 -13.28 14.64
CA ARG A 240 -2.27 -13.96 15.91
C ARG A 240 -0.97 -14.31 16.64
N ASN A 241 0.05 -14.78 15.90
CA ASN A 241 1.33 -15.21 16.49
C ASN A 241 2.09 -14.04 17.13
N PHE A 242 1.91 -12.82 16.64
CA PHE A 242 2.51 -11.61 17.19
C PHE A 242 1.54 -10.77 18.03
N ASP A 243 0.31 -11.24 18.25
CA ASP A 243 -0.74 -10.50 18.99
C ASP A 243 -0.94 -9.06 18.46
N LEU A 244 -0.96 -8.91 17.12
CA LEU A 244 -1.11 -7.62 16.47
C LEU A 244 -2.56 -7.10 16.57
N ASN A 245 -2.71 -5.81 16.76
CA ASN A 245 -4.01 -5.13 16.80
C ASN A 245 -4.61 -5.00 15.38
N LEU A 246 -5.32 -6.03 14.92
CA LEU A 246 -5.94 -6.07 13.60
C LEU A 246 -7.22 -5.23 13.56
N LEU A 247 -7.26 -4.29 12.62
CA LEU A 247 -8.44 -3.52 12.26
C LEU A 247 -9.17 -4.20 11.09
N GLU A 248 -10.47 -4.44 11.24
CA GLU A 248 -11.30 -4.99 10.18
C GLU A 248 -11.60 -3.96 9.07
N THR A 249 -11.67 -2.69 9.44
CA THR A 249 -11.85 -1.54 8.57
C THR A 249 -11.03 -0.36 9.06
N VAL A 250 -10.77 0.61 8.20
CA VAL A 250 -10.07 1.85 8.55
C VAL A 250 -10.90 3.07 8.16
N PRO A 251 -10.88 4.15 8.94
CA PRO A 251 -11.45 5.42 8.50
C PRO A 251 -10.62 5.97 7.34
N LEU A 252 -11.27 6.18 6.20
CA LEU A 252 -10.62 6.72 5.01
C LEU A 252 -10.28 8.20 5.21
N LYS A 253 -9.10 8.60 4.77
CA LYS A 253 -8.65 10.00 4.76
C LYS A 253 -8.73 10.53 3.33
N SER A 254 -9.68 11.42 3.06
CA SER A 254 -9.71 12.21 1.83
C SER A 254 -8.57 13.24 1.80
N ILE A 255 -8.11 13.61 0.59
CA ILE A 255 -6.98 14.51 0.33
C ILE A 255 -7.38 15.97 0.12
#